data_4450b14cf0ab9e17750ecf893d3052ff
#
_entry.id   4450b14cf0ab9e17750ecf893d3052ff
#
_cell.length_a   1.000
_cell.length_b   1.000
_cell.length_c   1.000
_cell.angle_alpha   90.00
_cell.angle_beta   90.00
_cell.angle_gamma   90.00
#
_symmetry.space_group_name_H-M   'P 1'
#
loop_
_entity.id
_entity.type
_entity.pdbx_description
1 polymer ?
#
loop_
_entity_poly.entity_id
_entity_poly.type
_entity_poly.pdbx_seq_one_letter_code
_entity_poly.pdbx_strand_id
1 'polypeptide(L)'
;MCRGDVLICTSSGSKELVGKAAFFSENTIATFGAFCKVIRPSIPCKEFIGHFFNSPFYRREISSLSSGANINNIRNEHIDNLEMNLPTENIQEAITRRLNFVNSLIESRQKQLSKLDQLVKSRFIEMFGDVYLNTMSWDEKDLESIADIVSGITKGRKVKNKKLKEVPYMAVSNVKDGYIDWSTVKKIDATDEEISRYRLLKDDVLITEGGDPDKVGRGAIIKNPLENCIHQNHIFRVRLIEHSTG
;
A
#
# COMPACT_ATOMS: atom_id res chain seq x y z
N MET A 1 -28.81 -9.00 5.59
CA MET A 1 -28.48 -8.71 4.20
C MET A 1 -28.88 -9.90 3.35
N CYS A 2 -29.51 -9.66 2.21
CA CYS A 2 -29.91 -10.71 1.28
C CYS A 2 -28.92 -10.77 0.11
N ARG A 3 -28.83 -11.94 -0.53
CA ARG A 3 -28.12 -12.07 -1.80
C ARG A 3 -28.65 -11.04 -2.81
N GLY A 4 -27.77 -10.31 -3.44
CA GLY A 4 -28.10 -9.25 -4.39
C GLY A 4 -28.22 -7.86 -3.79
N ASP A 5 -28.15 -7.71 -2.46
CA ASP A 5 -28.09 -6.40 -1.84
C ASP A 5 -26.74 -5.71 -2.13
N VAL A 6 -26.78 -4.39 -2.23
CA VAL A 6 -25.57 -3.55 -2.33
C VAL A 6 -25.51 -2.65 -1.10
N LEU A 7 -24.46 -2.78 -0.30
CA LEU A 7 -24.19 -1.91 0.84
C LEU A 7 -23.33 -0.75 0.39
N ILE A 8 -23.72 0.48 0.68
CA ILE A 8 -23.00 1.70 0.32
C ILE A 8 -22.59 2.47 1.58
N CYS A 9 -21.33 2.88 1.64
CA CYS A 9 -20.86 3.82 2.64
C CYS A 9 -21.35 5.23 2.28
N THR A 10 -22.26 5.77 3.07
CA THR A 10 -22.89 7.06 2.77
C THR A 10 -22.26 8.23 3.52
N SER A 11 -21.46 7.97 4.55
CA SER A 11 -20.75 9.01 5.32
C SER A 11 -19.37 8.50 5.78
N SER A 12 -18.35 9.33 5.58
CA SER A 12 -17.00 9.05 6.04
C SER A 12 -16.19 10.35 6.15
N GLY A 13 -15.22 10.39 7.05
CA GLY A 13 -14.23 11.48 7.12
C GLY A 13 -13.31 11.54 5.89
N SER A 14 -13.20 10.48 5.10
CA SER A 14 -12.44 10.43 3.84
C SER A 14 -13.37 10.45 2.62
N LYS A 15 -13.15 11.39 1.71
CA LYS A 15 -13.87 11.47 0.42
C LYS A 15 -13.75 10.20 -0.41
N GLU A 16 -12.62 9.51 -0.29
CA GLU A 16 -12.35 8.28 -1.05
C GLU A 16 -13.20 7.09 -0.58
N LEU A 17 -13.66 7.13 0.67
CA LEU A 17 -14.47 6.06 1.24
C LEU A 17 -15.95 6.26 1.02
N VAL A 18 -16.41 7.52 0.90
CA VAL A 18 -17.81 7.84 0.61
C VAL A 18 -18.19 7.30 -0.75
N GLY A 19 -19.33 6.60 -0.83
CA GLY A 19 -19.81 5.93 -2.03
C GLY A 19 -19.15 4.59 -2.32
N LYS A 20 -18.18 4.10 -1.53
CA LYS A 20 -17.73 2.71 -1.68
C LYS A 20 -18.90 1.78 -1.48
N ALA A 21 -19.00 0.80 -2.37
CA ALA A 21 -20.09 -0.18 -2.37
C ALA A 21 -19.54 -1.61 -2.26
N ALA A 22 -20.33 -2.47 -1.61
CA ALA A 22 -20.08 -3.90 -1.52
C ALA A 22 -21.33 -4.67 -1.92
N PHE A 23 -21.18 -5.61 -2.84
CA PHE A 23 -22.26 -6.48 -3.31
C PHE A 23 -22.26 -7.79 -2.50
N PHE A 24 -23.44 -8.23 -2.07
CA PHE A 24 -23.62 -9.49 -1.35
C PHE A 24 -23.95 -10.62 -2.31
N SER A 25 -23.00 -11.52 -2.52
CA SER A 25 -23.16 -12.72 -3.37
C SER A 25 -23.98 -13.83 -2.70
N GLU A 26 -24.17 -13.75 -1.37
CA GLU A 26 -24.89 -14.73 -0.56
C GLU A 26 -25.70 -14.05 0.56
N ASN A 27 -26.62 -14.79 1.17
CA ASN A 27 -27.35 -14.32 2.33
C ASN A 27 -26.44 -14.27 3.55
N THR A 28 -26.39 -13.14 4.22
CA THR A 28 -25.54 -12.92 5.39
C THR A 28 -26.35 -12.38 6.55
N ILE A 29 -26.23 -13.01 7.73
CA ILE A 29 -26.84 -12.51 8.97
C ILE A 29 -25.95 -11.38 9.48
N ALA A 30 -26.24 -10.15 9.05
CA ALA A 30 -25.52 -8.96 9.46
C ALA A 30 -26.45 -7.75 9.48
N THR A 31 -26.13 -6.78 10.33
CA THR A 31 -26.69 -5.43 10.35
C THR A 31 -25.64 -4.44 9.83
N PHE A 32 -26.04 -3.19 9.65
CA PHE A 32 -25.14 -2.13 9.19
C PHE A 32 -25.33 -0.87 10.05
N GLY A 33 -24.27 -0.08 10.15
CA GLY A 33 -24.28 1.15 10.94
C GLY A 33 -24.99 2.30 10.23
N ALA A 34 -25.24 3.37 10.97
CA ALA A 34 -25.97 4.58 10.51
C ALA A 34 -25.30 5.27 9.30
N PHE A 35 -24.03 5.05 9.06
CA PHE A 35 -23.25 5.62 7.94
C PHE A 35 -23.26 4.75 6.68
N CYS A 36 -24.09 3.71 6.65
CA CYS A 36 -24.25 2.83 5.51
C CYS A 36 -25.73 2.77 5.10
N LYS A 37 -25.96 2.45 3.83
CA LYS A 37 -27.30 2.20 3.27
C LYS A 37 -27.25 0.93 2.43
N VAL A 38 -28.40 0.25 2.38
CA VAL A 38 -28.59 -0.93 1.55
C VAL A 38 -29.51 -0.59 0.38
N ILE A 39 -29.05 -0.88 -0.82
CA ILE A 39 -29.87 -0.89 -2.03
C ILE A 39 -30.22 -2.33 -2.31
N ARG A 40 -31.50 -2.58 -2.52
CA ARG A 40 -32.04 -3.89 -2.87
C ARG A 40 -32.59 -3.85 -4.29
N PRO A 41 -31.83 -4.33 -5.28
CA PRO A 41 -32.29 -4.32 -6.66
C PRO A 41 -33.52 -5.20 -6.84
N SER A 42 -34.49 -4.69 -7.61
CA SER A 42 -35.70 -5.40 -7.99
C SER A 42 -35.63 -6.09 -9.36
N ILE A 43 -34.49 -5.91 -10.08
CA ILE A 43 -34.30 -6.54 -11.39
C ILE A 43 -33.78 -7.98 -11.25
N PRO A 44 -34.01 -8.87 -12.23
CA PRO A 44 -33.54 -10.25 -12.17
C PRO A 44 -32.03 -10.39 -12.04
N CYS A 45 -31.25 -9.68 -12.87
CA CYS A 45 -29.79 -9.73 -12.85
C CYS A 45 -29.19 -8.74 -11.81
N LYS A 46 -29.34 -9.08 -10.53
CA LYS A 46 -28.89 -8.22 -9.42
C LYS A 46 -27.37 -7.96 -9.41
N GLU A 47 -26.60 -8.94 -9.88
CA GLU A 47 -25.12 -8.81 -9.95
C GLU A 47 -24.68 -7.71 -10.93
N PHE A 48 -25.46 -7.46 -11.99
CA PHE A 48 -25.23 -6.35 -12.92
C PHE A 48 -25.23 -5.01 -12.16
N ILE A 49 -26.17 -4.82 -11.23
CA ILE A 49 -26.21 -3.64 -10.35
C ILE A 49 -24.97 -3.58 -9.45
N GLY A 50 -24.54 -4.71 -8.89
CA GLY A 50 -23.30 -4.79 -8.11
C GLY A 50 -22.09 -4.27 -8.89
N HIS A 51 -21.97 -4.66 -10.16
CA HIS A 51 -20.90 -4.16 -11.04
C HIS A 51 -21.03 -2.66 -11.36
N PHE A 52 -22.25 -2.16 -11.55
CA PHE A 52 -22.49 -0.72 -11.74
C PHE A 52 -21.93 0.09 -10.56
N PHE A 53 -22.24 -0.29 -9.33
CA PHE A 53 -21.77 0.39 -8.11
C PHE A 53 -20.26 0.26 -7.87
N ASN A 54 -19.57 -0.63 -8.57
CA ASN A 54 -18.10 -0.73 -8.59
C ASN A 54 -17.46 -0.06 -9.81
N SER A 55 -18.27 0.55 -10.69
CA SER A 55 -17.76 1.16 -11.93
C SER A 55 -17.10 2.53 -11.69
N PRO A 56 -16.13 2.91 -12.55
CA PRO A 56 -15.57 4.26 -12.56
C PRO A 56 -16.61 5.35 -12.84
N PHE A 57 -17.68 5.02 -13.59
CA PHE A 57 -18.77 5.93 -13.86
C PHE A 57 -19.48 6.32 -12.56
N TYR A 58 -19.98 5.34 -11.82
CA TYR A 58 -20.61 5.58 -10.52
C TYR A 58 -19.71 6.36 -9.57
N ARG A 59 -18.42 6.00 -9.50
CA ARG A 59 -17.44 6.69 -8.62
C ARG A 59 -17.28 8.17 -8.97
N ARG A 60 -17.29 8.53 -10.25
CA ARG A 60 -17.21 9.93 -10.69
C ARG A 60 -18.48 10.70 -10.33
N GLU A 61 -19.67 10.12 -10.60
CA GLU A 61 -20.95 10.75 -10.28
C GLU A 61 -21.07 11.04 -8.78
N ILE A 62 -20.82 10.06 -7.94
CA ILE A 62 -20.86 10.24 -6.47
C ILE A 62 -19.81 11.24 -5.98
N SER A 63 -18.61 11.23 -6.53
CA SER A 63 -17.56 12.19 -6.14
C SER A 63 -17.94 13.63 -6.54
N SER A 64 -18.61 13.84 -7.66
CA SER A 64 -19.10 15.15 -8.09
C SER A 64 -20.18 15.68 -7.15
N LEU A 65 -21.12 14.84 -6.75
CA LEU A 65 -22.21 15.18 -5.84
C LEU A 65 -21.74 15.47 -4.40
N SER A 66 -20.65 14.83 -3.96
CA SER A 66 -20.08 15.03 -2.63
C SER A 66 -19.18 16.27 -2.51
N SER A 67 -18.89 16.98 -3.59
CA SER A 67 -17.92 18.09 -3.66
C SER A 67 -18.49 19.46 -3.26
N GLY A 68 -19.77 19.55 -2.89
CA GLY A 68 -20.44 20.78 -2.45
C GLY A 68 -20.54 20.87 -0.93
N ALA A 69 -19.62 21.58 -0.29
CA ALA A 69 -19.60 21.88 1.15
C ALA A 69 -19.11 20.75 2.07
N ASN A 70 -18.38 21.12 3.09
CA ASN A 70 -17.71 20.48 4.23
C ASN A 70 -18.19 19.12 4.80
N ILE A 71 -19.09 18.38 4.15
CA ILE A 71 -19.63 17.12 4.66
C ILE A 71 -19.63 16.07 3.54
N ASN A 72 -18.79 15.06 3.70
CA ASN A 72 -18.69 13.91 2.80
C ASN A 72 -19.87 12.94 3.02
N ASN A 73 -21.09 13.37 2.75
CA ASN A 73 -22.31 12.57 2.94
C ASN A 73 -23.09 12.41 1.64
N ILE A 74 -23.51 11.19 1.36
CA ILE A 74 -24.46 10.87 0.30
C ILE A 74 -25.87 10.84 0.90
N ARG A 75 -26.78 11.65 0.35
CA ARG A 75 -28.20 11.66 0.71
C ARG A 75 -28.97 10.63 -0.13
N ASN A 76 -30.19 10.30 0.29
CA ASN A 76 -31.05 9.40 -0.48
C ASN A 76 -31.28 9.91 -1.90
N GLU A 77 -31.60 11.20 -2.03
CA GLU A 77 -31.83 11.85 -3.33
C GLU A 77 -30.66 11.71 -4.31
N HIS A 78 -29.41 11.63 -3.82
CA HIS A 78 -28.23 11.41 -4.67
C HIS A 78 -28.17 10.00 -5.24
N ILE A 79 -28.74 9.03 -4.54
CA ILE A 79 -28.83 7.64 -5.00
C ILE A 79 -30.08 7.45 -5.86
N ASP A 80 -31.22 8.01 -5.44
CA ASP A 80 -32.52 7.86 -6.10
C ASP A 80 -32.52 8.49 -7.51
N ASN A 81 -31.72 9.57 -7.69
CA ASN A 81 -31.59 10.27 -8.98
C ASN A 81 -30.41 9.76 -9.83
N LEU A 82 -29.74 8.68 -9.43
CA LEU A 82 -28.68 8.10 -10.24
C LEU A 82 -29.27 7.45 -11.50
N GLU A 83 -28.90 7.99 -12.64
CA GLU A 83 -29.28 7.41 -13.93
C GLU A 83 -28.26 6.33 -14.33
N MET A 84 -28.78 5.23 -14.83
CA MET A 84 -27.97 4.17 -15.41
C MET A 84 -28.63 3.61 -16.68
N ASN A 85 -27.83 3.28 -17.66
CA ASN A 85 -28.31 2.56 -18.83
C ASN A 85 -28.62 1.11 -18.43
N LEU A 86 -29.85 0.70 -18.58
CA LEU A 86 -30.30 -0.65 -18.28
C LEU A 86 -30.54 -1.43 -19.60
N PRO A 87 -29.56 -2.23 -20.06
CA PRO A 87 -29.75 -3.05 -21.26
C PRO A 87 -30.73 -4.21 -20.99
N THR A 88 -31.06 -4.94 -22.04
CA THR A 88 -31.92 -6.14 -21.90
C THR A 88 -31.26 -7.17 -20.99
N GLU A 89 -32.07 -8.04 -20.37
CA GLU A 89 -31.61 -9.04 -19.40
C GLU A 89 -30.49 -9.94 -19.97
N ASN A 90 -30.62 -10.42 -21.20
CA ASN A 90 -29.60 -11.22 -21.87
C ASN A 90 -28.24 -10.49 -21.96
N ILE A 91 -28.27 -9.18 -22.22
CA ILE A 91 -27.05 -8.35 -22.29
C ILE A 91 -26.48 -8.15 -20.87
N GLN A 92 -27.34 -7.89 -19.86
CA GLN A 92 -26.92 -7.77 -18.46
C GLN A 92 -26.19 -9.05 -18.01
N GLU A 93 -26.76 -10.22 -18.28
CA GLU A 93 -26.12 -11.50 -17.95
C GLU A 93 -24.81 -11.72 -18.68
N ALA A 94 -24.74 -11.37 -19.97
CA ALA A 94 -23.51 -11.52 -20.75
C ALA A 94 -22.38 -10.62 -20.21
N ILE A 95 -22.69 -9.38 -19.83
CA ILE A 95 -21.77 -8.45 -19.19
C ILE A 95 -21.34 -9.00 -17.82
N THR A 96 -22.28 -9.42 -16.99
CA THR A 96 -22.02 -9.94 -15.64
C THR A 96 -21.10 -11.15 -15.69
N ARG A 97 -21.35 -12.12 -16.57
CA ARG A 97 -20.48 -13.30 -16.75
C ARG A 97 -19.05 -12.92 -17.10
N ARG A 98 -18.84 -11.95 -17.98
CA ARG A 98 -17.50 -11.49 -18.38
C ARG A 98 -16.78 -10.79 -17.21
N LEU A 99 -17.49 -9.91 -16.49
CA LEU A 99 -16.90 -9.19 -15.35
C LEU A 99 -16.59 -10.14 -14.19
N ASN A 100 -17.47 -11.09 -13.89
CA ASN A 100 -17.21 -12.12 -12.88
C ASN A 100 -16.01 -12.98 -13.25
N PHE A 101 -15.84 -13.35 -14.52
CA PHE A 101 -14.65 -14.08 -14.99
C PHE A 101 -13.38 -13.26 -14.76
N VAL A 102 -13.37 -11.99 -15.14
CA VAL A 102 -12.20 -11.11 -14.90
C VAL A 102 -11.90 -10.98 -13.40
N ASN A 103 -12.92 -10.78 -12.55
CA ASN A 103 -12.75 -10.72 -11.11
C ASN A 103 -12.16 -12.02 -10.55
N SER A 104 -12.63 -13.18 -11.00
CA SER A 104 -12.07 -14.47 -10.57
C SER A 104 -10.61 -14.65 -10.96
N LEU A 105 -10.19 -14.12 -12.12
CA LEU A 105 -8.78 -14.11 -12.54
C LEU A 105 -7.94 -13.20 -11.62
N ILE A 106 -8.45 -12.00 -11.30
CA ILE A 106 -7.76 -11.07 -10.37
C ILE A 106 -7.57 -11.73 -9.01
N GLU A 107 -8.62 -12.30 -8.43
CA GLU A 107 -8.56 -12.99 -7.14
C GLU A 107 -7.58 -14.17 -7.17
N SER A 108 -7.58 -14.95 -8.26
CA SER A 108 -6.65 -16.08 -8.44
C SER A 108 -5.21 -15.59 -8.47
N ARG A 109 -4.92 -14.48 -9.18
CA ARG A 109 -3.58 -13.88 -9.23
C ARG A 109 -3.14 -13.32 -7.87
N GLN A 110 -4.03 -12.68 -7.14
CA GLN A 110 -3.74 -12.21 -5.78
C GLN A 110 -3.40 -13.36 -4.83
N LYS A 111 -4.15 -14.47 -4.91
CA LYS A 111 -3.84 -15.68 -4.15
C LYS A 111 -2.49 -16.30 -4.55
N GLN A 112 -2.14 -16.29 -5.84
CA GLN A 112 -0.84 -16.75 -6.31
C GLN A 112 0.30 -15.89 -5.75
N LEU A 113 0.18 -14.56 -5.79
CA LEU A 113 1.16 -13.65 -5.20
C LEU A 113 1.35 -13.92 -3.71
N SER A 114 0.27 -14.03 -2.95
CA SER A 114 0.34 -14.34 -1.52
C SER A 114 1.03 -15.69 -1.24
N LYS A 115 0.78 -16.72 -2.08
CA LYS A 115 1.48 -18.00 -1.95
C LYS A 115 2.98 -17.90 -2.28
N LEU A 116 3.37 -17.06 -3.23
CA LEU A 116 4.78 -16.82 -3.52
C LEU A 116 5.49 -16.14 -2.35
N ASP A 117 4.85 -15.16 -1.71
CA ASP A 117 5.40 -14.52 -0.51
C ASP A 117 5.55 -15.53 0.65
N GLN A 118 4.57 -16.41 0.82
CA GLN A 118 4.66 -17.50 1.80
C GLN A 118 5.80 -18.48 1.47
N LEU A 119 5.99 -18.81 0.18
CA LEU A 119 7.08 -19.68 -0.26
C LEU A 119 8.44 -19.10 0.07
N VAL A 120 8.65 -17.78 -0.17
CA VAL A 120 9.90 -17.10 0.19
C VAL A 120 10.17 -17.22 1.70
N LYS A 121 9.15 -16.94 2.54
CA LYS A 121 9.26 -17.07 4.00
C LYS A 121 9.55 -18.50 4.44
N SER A 122 8.85 -19.48 3.88
CA SER A 122 9.07 -20.89 4.19
C SER A 122 10.46 -21.36 3.79
N ARG A 123 10.93 -20.91 2.61
CA ARG A 123 12.27 -21.24 2.13
C ARG A 123 13.38 -20.63 3.00
N PHE A 124 13.14 -19.41 3.50
CA PHE A 124 14.05 -18.79 4.46
C PHE A 124 14.18 -19.66 5.72
N ILE A 125 13.05 -20.07 6.32
CA ILE A 125 13.05 -20.92 7.51
C ILE A 125 13.70 -22.29 7.24
N GLU A 126 13.46 -22.88 6.07
CA GLU A 126 14.09 -24.15 5.67
C GLU A 126 15.62 -24.03 5.58
N MET A 127 16.12 -22.91 5.04
CA MET A 127 17.55 -22.70 4.84
C MET A 127 18.28 -22.25 6.11
N PHE A 128 17.65 -21.42 6.92
CA PHE A 128 18.30 -20.78 8.07
C PHE A 128 17.77 -21.26 9.43
N GLY A 129 16.72 -22.06 9.45
CA GLY A 129 16.06 -22.48 10.67
C GLY A 129 15.18 -21.39 11.28
N ASP A 130 14.65 -21.68 12.47
CA ASP A 130 13.96 -20.67 13.28
C ASP A 130 15.03 -19.73 13.88
N VAL A 131 15.00 -18.48 13.48
CA VAL A 131 15.97 -17.47 13.91
C VAL A 131 15.87 -17.11 15.41
N TYR A 132 14.71 -17.30 16.03
CA TYR A 132 14.53 -17.08 17.46
C TYR A 132 15.06 -18.22 18.31
N LEU A 133 14.91 -19.46 17.83
CA LEU A 133 15.35 -20.67 18.52
C LEU A 133 16.76 -21.10 18.08
N ASN A 134 17.31 -20.47 17.06
CA ASN A 134 18.58 -20.83 16.44
C ASN A 134 18.72 -22.36 16.23
N THR A 135 17.71 -22.95 15.61
CA THR A 135 17.61 -24.42 15.46
C THR A 135 18.76 -25.02 14.64
N MET A 136 19.46 -24.20 13.85
CA MET A 136 20.63 -24.62 13.08
C MET A 136 21.95 -24.40 13.80
N SER A 137 21.92 -23.84 15.02
CA SER A 137 23.10 -23.53 15.84
C SER A 137 24.13 -22.66 15.09
N TRP A 138 23.66 -21.64 14.38
CA TRP A 138 24.51 -20.64 13.73
C TRP A 138 25.25 -19.80 14.78
N ASP A 139 26.48 -19.37 14.45
CA ASP A 139 27.20 -18.40 15.27
C ASP A 139 26.42 -17.08 15.34
N GLU A 140 26.22 -16.60 16.57
CA GLU A 140 25.57 -15.31 16.82
C GLU A 140 26.63 -14.22 16.99
N LYS A 141 26.43 -13.07 16.34
CA LYS A 141 27.29 -11.90 16.43
C LYS A 141 26.45 -10.63 16.56
N ASP A 142 26.93 -9.68 17.31
CA ASP A 142 26.34 -8.34 17.35
C ASP A 142 26.42 -7.68 15.97
N LEU A 143 25.32 -7.09 15.52
CA LEU A 143 25.23 -6.48 14.19
C LEU A 143 26.29 -5.38 14.00
N GLU A 144 26.61 -4.62 15.04
CA GLU A 144 27.66 -3.58 15.02
C GLU A 144 29.07 -4.14 14.73
N SER A 145 29.31 -5.42 15.02
CA SER A 145 30.62 -6.07 14.77
C SER A 145 30.80 -6.44 13.29
N ILE A 146 29.71 -6.50 12.50
CA ILE A 146 29.71 -6.95 11.11
C ILE A 146 29.17 -5.90 10.13
N ALA A 147 28.62 -4.79 10.65
CA ALA A 147 27.99 -3.77 9.81
C ALA A 147 28.20 -2.35 10.37
N ASP A 148 28.35 -1.39 9.46
CA ASP A 148 28.27 0.04 9.76
C ASP A 148 26.82 0.48 9.74
N ILE A 149 26.32 0.96 10.89
CA ILE A 149 24.92 1.37 11.09
C ILE A 149 24.87 2.87 11.29
N VAL A 150 24.21 3.58 10.38
CA VAL A 150 24.15 5.04 10.40
C VAL A 150 22.73 5.53 10.19
N SER A 151 22.25 6.40 11.09
CA SER A 151 21.05 7.23 10.87
C SER A 151 21.38 8.38 9.93
N GLY A 152 20.43 8.73 9.07
CA GLY A 152 20.62 9.79 8.07
C GLY A 152 20.48 11.21 8.64
N ILE A 153 20.13 12.16 7.77
CA ILE A 153 20.06 13.58 8.12
C ILE A 153 18.62 14.06 8.35
N THR A 154 18.47 15.06 9.24
CA THR A 154 17.19 15.70 9.50
C THR A 154 16.87 16.74 8.44
N LYS A 155 15.66 16.70 7.89
CA LYS A 155 15.16 17.73 6.98
C LYS A 155 15.01 19.07 7.72
N GLY A 156 15.39 20.17 7.07
CA GLY A 156 15.25 21.52 7.65
C GLY A 156 16.34 21.92 8.67
N ARG A 157 17.41 21.12 8.78
CA ARG A 157 18.59 21.51 9.56
C ARG A 157 19.25 22.78 9.02
N LYS A 158 19.80 23.61 9.91
CA LYS A 158 20.50 24.83 9.56
C LYS A 158 21.96 24.48 9.14
N VAL A 159 22.27 24.69 7.88
CA VAL A 159 23.66 24.60 7.37
C VAL A 159 24.18 26.01 7.12
N LYS A 160 25.13 26.48 7.90
CA LYS A 160 25.73 27.81 7.78
C LYS A 160 27.05 27.72 6.99
N ASN A 161 27.24 28.65 6.03
CA ASN A 161 28.50 28.94 5.36
C ASN A 161 29.18 27.74 4.64
N LYS A 162 28.40 26.78 4.12
CA LYS A 162 28.92 25.63 3.36
C LYS A 162 28.33 25.62 1.94
N LYS A 163 29.13 25.14 1.00
CA LYS A 163 28.66 24.87 -0.36
C LYS A 163 27.68 23.70 -0.32
N LEU A 164 26.46 23.91 -0.85
CA LEU A 164 25.41 22.91 -0.89
C LEU A 164 25.26 22.36 -2.30
N LYS A 165 24.91 21.09 -2.38
CA LYS A 165 24.51 20.39 -3.60
C LYS A 165 23.11 19.78 -3.41
N GLU A 166 22.26 19.93 -4.40
CA GLU A 166 20.95 19.28 -4.40
C GLU A 166 21.11 17.82 -4.77
N VAL A 167 20.66 16.91 -3.88
CA VAL A 167 20.79 15.47 -4.04
C VAL A 167 19.49 14.74 -3.74
N PRO A 168 19.25 13.54 -4.30
CA PRO A 168 18.10 12.72 -3.94
C PRO A 168 18.09 12.38 -2.44
N TYR A 169 16.89 12.39 -1.84
CA TYR A 169 16.69 12.21 -0.40
C TYR A 169 15.63 11.14 -0.13
N MET A 170 16.07 10.00 0.36
CA MET A 170 15.25 8.86 0.72
C MET A 170 14.50 9.16 2.02
N ALA A 171 13.18 9.20 1.97
CA ALA A 171 12.31 9.37 3.13
C ALA A 171 11.78 8.01 3.61
N VAL A 172 11.31 7.95 4.86
CA VAL A 172 10.68 6.74 5.44
C VAL A 172 9.58 6.19 4.53
N SER A 173 8.78 7.06 3.90
CA SER A 173 7.71 6.66 2.99
C SER A 173 8.18 5.88 1.74
N ASN A 174 9.46 6.00 1.38
CA ASN A 174 10.04 5.30 0.23
C ASN A 174 10.49 3.88 0.57
N VAL A 175 10.78 3.58 1.84
CA VAL A 175 11.17 2.24 2.30
C VAL A 175 9.90 1.43 2.56
N LYS A 176 9.72 0.39 1.77
CA LYS A 176 8.59 -0.55 1.88
C LYS A 176 9.08 -1.88 2.44
N ASP A 177 8.17 -2.79 2.71
CA ASP A 177 8.53 -4.14 3.13
C ASP A 177 9.11 -4.91 1.92
N GLY A 178 10.44 -5.11 1.95
CA GLY A 178 11.19 -5.83 0.92
C GLY A 178 11.55 -5.06 -0.35
N TYR A 179 11.14 -3.80 -0.53
CA TYR A 179 11.50 -3.02 -1.71
C TYR A 179 11.59 -1.51 -1.45
N ILE A 180 12.24 -0.78 -2.37
CA ILE A 180 12.34 0.68 -2.34
C ILE A 180 11.43 1.28 -3.43
N ASP A 181 10.57 2.23 -3.03
CA ASP A 181 9.80 3.05 -3.96
C ASP A 181 10.60 4.29 -4.37
N TRP A 182 11.21 4.22 -5.54
CA TRP A 182 12.01 5.31 -6.10
C TRP A 182 11.19 6.41 -6.75
N SER A 183 9.90 6.18 -7.03
CA SER A 183 9.06 7.09 -7.82
C SER A 183 8.75 8.42 -7.13
N THR A 184 8.83 8.45 -5.80
CA THR A 184 8.47 9.60 -4.97
C THR A 184 9.65 10.18 -4.19
N VAL A 185 10.89 9.83 -4.55
CA VAL A 185 12.10 10.34 -3.90
C VAL A 185 12.20 11.86 -4.13
N LYS A 186 12.34 12.59 -3.03
CA LYS A 186 12.47 14.04 -3.02
C LYS A 186 13.93 14.45 -3.13
N LYS A 187 14.20 15.74 -3.19
CA LYS A 187 15.53 16.29 -3.15
C LYS A 187 15.77 17.12 -1.90
N ILE A 188 17.01 17.26 -1.49
CA ILE A 188 17.47 18.07 -0.37
C ILE A 188 18.85 18.65 -0.65
N ASP A 189 19.14 19.82 -0.08
CA ASP A 189 20.47 20.39 -0.10
C ASP A 189 21.37 19.73 0.94
N ALA A 190 22.56 19.28 0.53
CA ALA A 190 23.55 18.62 1.39
C ALA A 190 24.97 19.09 1.08
N THR A 191 25.84 19.01 2.10
CA THR A 191 27.27 19.28 1.93
C THR A 191 28.00 18.05 1.38
N ASP A 192 29.22 18.23 0.89
CA ASP A 192 30.04 17.11 0.40
C ASP A 192 30.34 16.10 1.51
N GLU A 193 30.52 16.55 2.76
CA GLU A 193 30.75 15.67 3.92
C GLU A 193 29.47 14.84 4.23
N GLU A 194 28.30 15.49 4.19
CA GLU A 194 27.04 14.78 4.40
C GLU A 194 26.76 13.76 3.29
N ILE A 195 27.02 14.11 2.03
CA ILE A 195 26.89 13.19 0.91
C ILE A 195 27.84 11.99 1.11
N SER A 196 29.10 12.25 1.43
CA SER A 196 30.08 11.19 1.65
C SER A 196 29.65 10.23 2.76
N ARG A 197 29.12 10.76 3.87
CA ARG A 197 28.74 9.98 5.06
C ARG A 197 27.44 9.21 4.89
N TYR A 198 26.44 9.83 4.25
CA TYR A 198 25.06 9.32 4.23
C TYR A 198 24.61 8.78 2.89
N ARG A 199 25.47 8.78 1.85
CA ARG A 199 25.14 8.22 0.55
C ARG A 199 24.79 6.75 0.65
N LEU A 200 23.77 6.38 -0.09
CA LEU A 200 23.31 5.02 -0.24
C LEU A 200 24.07 4.33 -1.36
N LEU A 201 24.51 3.12 -1.11
CA LEU A 201 25.22 2.28 -2.08
C LEU A 201 24.41 1.01 -2.37
N LYS A 202 24.81 0.31 -3.41
CA LYS A 202 24.27 -1.03 -3.70
C LYS A 202 24.55 -1.95 -2.51
N ASP A 203 23.59 -2.82 -2.23
CA ASP A 203 23.58 -3.81 -1.16
C ASP A 203 23.48 -3.23 0.28
N ASP A 204 23.32 -1.90 0.43
CA ASP A 204 22.88 -1.33 1.71
C ASP A 204 21.48 -1.85 2.07
N VAL A 205 21.28 -2.19 3.34
CA VAL A 205 19.97 -2.50 3.90
C VAL A 205 19.44 -1.26 4.61
N LEU A 206 18.23 -0.82 4.25
CA LEU A 206 17.54 0.28 4.92
C LEU A 206 16.50 -0.29 5.88
N ILE A 207 16.42 0.25 7.08
CA ILE A 207 15.44 -0.13 8.11
C ILE A 207 14.77 1.13 8.63
N THR A 208 13.46 1.15 8.72
CA THR A 208 12.69 2.28 9.26
C THR A 208 12.67 2.24 10.78
N GLU A 209 13.07 3.36 11.41
CA GLU A 209 13.09 3.53 12.87
C GLU A 209 11.69 3.67 13.47
N GLY A 210 10.78 4.33 12.75
CA GLY A 210 9.50 4.74 13.29
C GLY A 210 8.35 4.68 12.29
N GLY A 211 7.17 4.88 12.80
CA GLY A 211 5.91 4.86 12.05
C GLY A 211 4.82 4.17 12.86
N ASP A 212 3.70 3.85 12.22
CA ASP A 212 2.68 2.99 12.80
C ASP A 212 3.26 1.61 13.11
N PRO A 213 2.69 0.83 14.05
CA PRO A 213 3.24 -0.47 14.46
C PRO A 213 3.52 -1.46 13.31
N ASP A 214 2.73 -1.36 12.23
CA ASP A 214 2.90 -2.16 11.02
C ASP A 214 4.03 -1.67 10.09
N LYS A 215 4.64 -0.51 10.38
CA LYS A 215 5.67 0.14 9.56
C LYS A 215 7.05 0.18 10.21
N VAL A 216 7.11 0.05 11.53
CA VAL A 216 8.38 -0.01 12.27
C VAL A 216 9.16 -1.25 11.88
N GLY A 217 10.47 -1.11 11.63
CA GLY A 217 11.34 -2.22 11.26
C GLY A 217 11.18 -2.71 9.82
N ARG A 218 10.36 -2.04 8.98
CA ARG A 218 10.36 -2.37 7.55
C ARG A 218 11.75 -2.20 6.99
N GLY A 219 12.19 -3.18 6.20
CA GLY A 219 13.52 -3.17 5.61
C GLY A 219 13.50 -3.49 4.13
N ALA A 220 14.48 -2.95 3.41
CA ALA A 220 14.70 -3.26 2.01
C ALA A 220 16.16 -3.11 1.62
N ILE A 221 16.63 -3.98 0.70
CA ILE A 221 17.97 -3.94 0.15
C ILE A 221 18.00 -3.00 -1.06
N ILE A 222 18.99 -2.13 -1.13
CA ILE A 222 19.23 -1.25 -2.27
C ILE A 222 19.93 -2.03 -3.39
N LYS A 223 19.22 -2.21 -4.50
CA LYS A 223 19.78 -2.87 -5.69
C LYS A 223 20.42 -1.87 -6.67
N ASN A 224 19.72 -0.77 -6.93
CA ASN A 224 20.11 0.25 -7.90
C ASN A 224 19.96 1.63 -7.26
N PRO A 225 20.97 2.15 -6.53
CA PRO A 225 20.89 3.45 -5.89
C PRO A 225 20.89 4.58 -6.91
N LEU A 226 20.16 5.66 -6.63
CA LEU A 226 20.32 6.92 -7.35
C LEU A 226 21.67 7.55 -6.95
N GLU A 227 22.33 8.20 -7.90
CA GLU A 227 23.61 8.85 -7.66
C GLU A 227 23.52 9.88 -6.53
N ASN A 228 24.45 9.80 -5.56
CA ASN A 228 24.52 10.67 -4.39
C ASN A 228 23.24 10.71 -3.54
N CYS A 229 22.36 9.71 -3.63
CA CYS A 229 21.17 9.62 -2.79
C CYS A 229 21.56 9.44 -1.33
N ILE A 230 21.03 10.29 -0.46
CA ILE A 230 21.19 10.21 0.99
C ILE A 230 19.85 9.90 1.65
N HIS A 231 19.84 9.61 2.95
CA HIS A 231 18.64 9.14 3.65
C HIS A 231 18.27 9.99 4.87
N GLN A 232 17.00 9.90 5.26
CA GLN A 232 16.42 10.58 6.41
C GLN A 232 16.92 9.98 7.73
N ASN A 233 16.96 10.81 8.78
CA ASN A 233 17.37 10.40 10.13
C ASN A 233 16.54 9.26 10.74
N HIS A 234 15.29 9.07 10.33
CA HIS A 234 14.42 7.96 10.75
C HIS A 234 14.57 6.69 9.88
N ILE A 235 15.68 6.59 9.19
CA ILE A 235 16.08 5.40 8.43
C ILE A 235 17.49 5.02 8.89
N PHE A 236 17.66 3.80 9.36
CA PHE A 236 18.98 3.21 9.54
C PHE A 236 19.48 2.65 8.22
N ARG A 237 20.68 3.04 7.81
CA ARG A 237 21.44 2.35 6.78
C ARG A 237 22.34 1.35 7.46
N VAL A 238 22.20 0.08 7.12
CA VAL A 238 23.06 -1.02 7.55
C VAL A 238 23.91 -1.44 6.36
N ARG A 239 25.22 -1.30 6.46
CA ARG A 239 26.19 -1.68 5.43
C ARG A 239 27.14 -2.70 5.99
N LEU A 240 27.20 -3.89 5.38
CA LEU A 240 28.14 -4.92 5.81
C LEU A 240 29.58 -4.43 5.64
N ILE A 241 30.40 -4.72 6.65
CA ILE A 241 31.82 -4.49 6.61
C ILE A 241 32.44 -5.67 5.87
N GLU A 242 33.10 -5.41 4.73
CA GLU A 242 33.87 -6.44 4.04
C GLU A 242 35.04 -6.88 4.96
N HIS A 243 34.88 -8.01 5.63
CA HIS A 243 36.03 -8.67 6.21
C HIS A 243 36.80 -9.28 5.05
N SER A 244 37.97 -8.72 4.75
CA SER A 244 38.95 -9.41 3.91
C SER A 244 39.18 -10.79 4.55
N THR A 245 38.60 -11.81 3.94
CA THR A 245 39.01 -13.20 4.23
C THR A 245 40.46 -13.32 3.86
N GLY A 246 41.32 -13.24 4.89
CA GLY A 246 42.72 -13.57 4.79
C GLY A 246 42.92 -15.07 4.56
#